data_a03cb06c0493955358eaf30baab959d4
#
_entry.id   a03cb06c0493955358eaf30baab959d4
#
_cell.length_a   1.000
_cell.length_b   1.000
_cell.length_c   1.000
_cell.angle_alpha   90.00
_cell.angle_beta   90.00
_cell.angle_gamma   90.00
#
_symmetry.space_group_name_H-M   'P 1'
#
loop_
_entity.id
_entity.type
_entity.pdbx_description
1 polymer ?
#
loop_
_entity_poly.entity_id
_entity_poly.type
_entity_poly.pdbx_seq_one_letter_code
_entity_poly.pdbx_strand_id
1 'polypeptide(L)'
;MPEILLPHGGFEDLKSFQLARLIFDITVRFVEMYIAAKSRTCDQMTQAARSGVQNIAEGSEAAATSRKTELKLTNVARASLVELQLDYQDFLRQHELPEWDRDHPALLCFKQRRIADLPAFRSWVQDMRKSMPEIRQSAIVANGALSLLNLTIYLLKKQLEKQAAVFEQEGGFTERLYAVRQKKRSGNQ
;
A
#
# COMPACT_ATOMS: atom_id res chain seq x y z
N MET A 1 -18.16 -26.44 -14.66
CA MET A 1 -17.58 -27.18 -13.52
C MET A 1 -17.36 -26.18 -12.40
N PRO A 2 -17.68 -26.49 -11.13
CA PRO A 2 -17.28 -25.59 -10.05
C PRO A 2 -15.75 -25.55 -10.00
N GLU A 3 -15.17 -24.41 -10.31
CA GLU A 3 -13.73 -24.21 -10.16
C GLU A 3 -13.36 -24.30 -8.69
N ILE A 4 -12.50 -25.24 -8.35
CA ILE A 4 -11.97 -25.42 -6.98
C ILE A 4 -11.06 -24.23 -6.64
N LEU A 5 -10.31 -23.76 -7.63
CA LEU A 5 -9.47 -22.57 -7.51
C LEU A 5 -10.26 -21.32 -7.91
N LEU A 6 -10.17 -20.29 -7.10
CA LEU A 6 -10.73 -18.99 -7.43
C LEU A 6 -9.80 -18.23 -8.39
N PRO A 7 -10.32 -17.22 -9.11
CA PRO A 7 -9.46 -16.26 -9.76
C PRO A 7 -8.45 -15.69 -8.78
N HIS A 8 -7.18 -15.68 -9.16
CA HIS A 8 -6.05 -15.22 -8.35
C HIS A 8 -5.04 -14.49 -9.22
N GLY A 9 -4.09 -13.81 -8.59
CA GLY A 9 -3.17 -12.95 -9.30
C GLY A 9 -3.81 -11.63 -9.73
N GLY A 10 -3.22 -10.99 -10.74
CA GLY A 10 -3.71 -9.68 -11.21
C GLY A 10 -3.48 -8.55 -10.20
N PHE A 11 -2.60 -8.74 -9.21
CA PHE A 11 -2.27 -7.72 -8.22
C PHE A 11 -1.68 -6.45 -8.87
N GLU A 12 -1.07 -6.57 -10.04
CA GLU A 12 -0.52 -5.44 -10.77
C GLU A 12 -1.57 -4.40 -11.17
N ASP A 13 -2.82 -4.84 -11.36
CA ASP A 13 -3.96 -3.98 -11.68
C ASP A 13 -4.57 -3.33 -10.42
N LEU A 14 -4.22 -3.81 -9.23
CA LEU A 14 -4.69 -3.23 -7.98
C LEU A 14 -4.08 -1.84 -7.75
N LYS A 15 -4.95 -0.83 -7.60
CA LYS A 15 -4.49 0.53 -7.32
C LYS A 15 -3.67 0.62 -6.03
N SER A 16 -4.00 -0.18 -5.01
CA SER A 16 -3.23 -0.28 -3.77
C SER A 16 -1.80 -0.77 -4.02
N PHE A 17 -1.62 -1.75 -4.91
CA PHE A 17 -0.31 -2.26 -5.29
C PHE A 17 0.51 -1.22 -6.07
N GLN A 18 -0.09 -0.60 -7.09
CA GLN A 18 0.58 0.42 -7.91
C GLN A 18 1.08 1.59 -7.04
N LEU A 19 0.24 2.06 -6.12
CA LEU A 19 0.62 3.13 -5.19
C LEU A 19 1.67 2.68 -4.18
N ALA A 20 1.56 1.46 -3.64
CA ALA A 20 2.57 0.91 -2.74
C ALA A 20 3.95 0.81 -3.42
N ARG A 21 4.01 0.40 -4.70
CA ARG A 21 5.26 0.40 -5.48
C ARG A 21 5.82 1.81 -5.65
N LEU A 22 4.98 2.77 -5.99
CA LEU A 22 5.41 4.17 -6.09
C LEU A 22 5.96 4.68 -4.76
N ILE A 23 5.28 4.37 -3.64
CA ILE A 23 5.74 4.72 -2.29
C ILE A 23 7.10 4.08 -2.00
N PHE A 24 7.30 2.81 -2.36
CA PHE A 24 8.57 2.13 -2.21
C PHE A 24 9.70 2.84 -2.97
N ASP A 25 9.47 3.19 -4.25
CA ASP A 25 10.45 3.90 -5.08
C ASP A 25 10.79 5.28 -4.51
N ILE A 26 9.79 6.01 -4.00
CA ILE A 26 9.99 7.30 -3.32
C ILE A 26 10.78 7.09 -2.03
N THR A 27 10.45 6.07 -1.23
CA THR A 27 11.09 5.82 0.06
C THR A 27 12.56 5.48 -0.10
N VAL A 28 12.93 4.62 -1.06
CA VAL A 28 14.34 4.31 -1.36
C VAL A 28 15.11 5.59 -1.65
N ARG A 29 14.58 6.47 -2.49
CA ARG A 29 15.23 7.75 -2.81
C ARG A 29 15.27 8.70 -1.62
N PHE A 30 14.20 8.70 -0.82
CA PHE A 30 14.10 9.55 0.35
C PHE A 30 15.17 9.20 1.39
N VAL A 31 15.34 7.94 1.70
CA VAL A 31 16.33 7.52 2.70
C VAL A 31 17.76 7.76 2.21
N GLU A 32 18.04 7.54 0.92
CA GLU A 32 19.34 7.84 0.31
C GLU A 32 19.71 9.33 0.40
N MET A 33 18.73 10.22 0.28
CA MET A 33 18.96 11.66 0.19
C MET A 33 18.90 12.39 1.53
N TYR A 34 18.08 11.91 2.48
CA TYR A 34 17.71 12.69 3.66
C TYR A 34 17.94 11.99 4.99
N ILE A 35 18.21 10.69 5.00
CA ILE A 35 18.51 9.96 6.22
C ILE A 35 20.00 9.64 6.28
N ALA A 36 20.61 9.72 7.46
CA ALA A 36 22.01 9.36 7.62
C ALA A 36 22.26 7.88 7.28
N ALA A 37 23.22 7.62 6.38
CA ALA A 37 23.47 6.29 5.82
C ALA A 37 23.71 5.17 6.85
N LYS A 38 24.18 5.51 8.06
CA LYS A 38 24.37 4.56 9.17
C LYS A 38 23.16 4.44 10.10
N SER A 39 22.08 5.16 9.83
CA SER A 39 20.88 5.09 10.65
C SER A 39 20.09 3.81 10.34
N ARG A 40 19.67 3.10 11.38
CA ARG A 40 18.75 1.95 11.26
C ARG A 40 17.40 2.35 10.63
N THR A 41 17.04 3.63 10.71
CA THR A 41 15.82 4.16 10.08
C THR A 41 15.81 3.95 8.58
N CYS A 42 16.98 3.99 7.88
CA CYS A 42 17.08 3.67 6.46
C CYS A 42 16.54 2.27 6.15
N ASP A 43 17.03 1.28 6.89
CA ASP A 43 16.64 -0.12 6.70
C ASP A 43 15.17 -0.32 7.10
N GLN A 44 14.73 0.27 8.19
CA GLN A 44 13.36 0.16 8.69
C GLN A 44 12.34 0.74 7.71
N MET A 45 12.53 1.98 7.24
CA MET A 45 11.65 2.61 6.25
C MET A 45 11.63 1.82 4.93
N THR A 46 12.79 1.41 4.43
CA THR A 46 12.89 0.63 3.19
C THR A 46 12.20 -0.72 3.34
N GLN A 47 12.39 -1.40 4.47
CA GLN A 47 11.77 -2.70 4.75
C GLN A 47 10.25 -2.58 4.93
N ALA A 48 9.76 -1.55 5.62
CA ALA A 48 8.32 -1.29 5.76
C ALA A 48 7.65 -1.05 4.40
N ALA A 49 8.27 -0.20 3.55
CA ALA A 49 7.77 0.05 2.20
C ALA A 49 7.76 -1.23 1.35
N ARG A 50 8.85 -2.01 1.37
CA ARG A 50 8.97 -3.27 0.66
C ARG A 50 7.96 -4.30 1.14
N SER A 51 7.78 -4.43 2.45
CA SER A 51 6.81 -5.33 3.07
C SER A 51 5.38 -5.00 2.63
N GLY A 52 5.03 -3.71 2.55
CA GLY A 52 3.75 -3.27 2.00
C GLY A 52 3.48 -3.81 0.61
N VAL A 53 4.43 -3.64 -0.32
CA VAL A 53 4.32 -4.13 -1.71
C VAL A 53 4.20 -5.64 -1.78
N GLN A 54 5.11 -6.36 -1.11
CA GLN A 54 5.20 -7.82 -1.20
C GLN A 54 3.95 -8.51 -0.64
N ASN A 55 3.47 -8.06 0.51
CA ASN A 55 2.30 -8.67 1.13
C ASN A 55 1.00 -8.40 0.35
N ILE A 56 0.88 -7.33 -0.44
CA ILE A 56 -0.25 -7.14 -1.37
C ILE A 56 -0.18 -8.20 -2.47
N ALA A 57 0.98 -8.42 -3.08
CA ALA A 57 1.17 -9.39 -4.14
C ALA A 57 0.92 -10.83 -3.64
N GLU A 58 1.59 -11.22 -2.56
CA GLU A 58 1.46 -12.54 -1.96
C GLU A 58 0.02 -12.84 -1.50
N GLY A 59 -0.69 -11.81 -0.95
CA GLY A 59 -2.09 -11.94 -0.57
C GLY A 59 -2.99 -12.22 -1.78
N SER A 60 -2.77 -11.51 -2.88
CA SER A 60 -3.50 -11.72 -4.13
C SER A 60 -3.27 -13.12 -4.71
N GLU A 61 -2.04 -13.61 -4.68
CA GLU A 61 -1.72 -14.98 -5.12
C GLU A 61 -2.34 -16.04 -4.19
N ALA A 62 -2.31 -15.81 -2.88
CA ALA A 62 -2.89 -16.72 -1.89
C ALA A 62 -4.42 -16.82 -1.98
N ALA A 63 -5.11 -15.86 -2.60
CA ALA A 63 -6.57 -15.84 -2.72
C ALA A 63 -7.15 -17.10 -3.40
N ALA A 64 -6.39 -17.72 -4.31
CA ALA A 64 -6.77 -18.97 -4.97
C ALA A 64 -7.08 -20.10 -4.02
N THR A 65 -6.28 -20.24 -2.97
CA THR A 65 -6.27 -21.41 -2.08
C THR A 65 -6.67 -21.09 -0.65
N SER A 66 -6.51 -19.83 -0.20
CA SER A 66 -6.77 -19.45 1.18
C SER A 66 -7.18 -18.01 1.34
N ARG A 67 -8.48 -17.75 1.42
CA ARG A 67 -9.02 -16.41 1.74
C ARG A 67 -8.56 -15.90 3.10
N LYS A 68 -8.35 -16.80 4.07
CA LYS A 68 -7.80 -16.46 5.38
C LYS A 68 -6.38 -15.92 5.26
N THR A 69 -5.56 -16.52 4.41
CA THR A 69 -4.18 -16.05 4.14
C THR A 69 -4.19 -14.72 3.38
N GLU A 70 -5.06 -14.56 2.39
CA GLU A 70 -5.29 -13.31 1.68
C GLU A 70 -5.58 -12.16 2.66
N LEU A 71 -6.59 -12.33 3.53
CA LEU A 71 -6.95 -11.36 4.57
C LEU A 71 -5.76 -11.02 5.48
N LYS A 72 -5.05 -12.05 5.95
CA LYS A 72 -3.89 -11.87 6.83
C LYS A 72 -2.80 -11.03 6.15
N LEU A 73 -2.43 -11.37 4.91
CA LEU A 73 -1.35 -10.69 4.18
C LEU A 73 -1.75 -9.27 3.79
N THR A 74 -2.99 -9.04 3.37
CA THR A 74 -3.51 -7.68 3.12
C THR A 74 -3.44 -6.82 4.39
N ASN A 75 -3.75 -7.40 5.56
CA ASN A 75 -3.63 -6.66 6.83
C ASN A 75 -2.17 -6.40 7.22
N VAL A 76 -1.25 -7.33 6.96
CA VAL A 76 0.20 -7.13 7.17
C VAL A 76 0.71 -6.01 6.26
N ALA A 77 0.32 -5.99 4.98
CA ALA A 77 0.65 -4.91 4.06
C ALA A 77 0.19 -3.55 4.61
N ARG A 78 -1.06 -3.47 5.08
CA ARG A 78 -1.60 -2.24 5.67
C ARG A 78 -0.82 -1.82 6.92
N ALA A 79 -0.49 -2.74 7.82
CA ALA A 79 0.28 -2.47 9.03
C ALA A 79 1.68 -1.93 8.72
N SER A 80 2.38 -2.55 7.75
CA SER A 80 3.71 -2.10 7.31
C SER A 80 3.68 -0.68 6.72
N LEU A 81 2.62 -0.34 5.96
CA LEU A 81 2.48 1.02 5.43
C LEU A 81 2.09 2.05 6.50
N VAL A 82 1.40 1.64 7.57
CA VAL A 82 1.15 2.51 8.74
C VAL A 82 2.45 2.75 9.50
N GLU A 83 3.31 1.74 9.68
CA GLU A 83 4.65 1.91 10.24
C GLU A 83 5.47 2.93 9.44
N LEU A 84 5.53 2.77 8.12
CA LEU A 84 6.20 3.72 7.24
C LEU A 84 5.61 5.14 7.32
N GLN A 85 4.30 5.26 7.48
CA GLN A 85 3.64 6.56 7.68
C GLN A 85 4.16 7.26 8.94
N LEU A 86 4.25 6.52 10.04
CA LEU A 86 4.80 7.04 11.31
C LEU A 86 6.27 7.46 11.15
N ASP A 87 7.08 6.71 10.42
CA ASP A 87 8.47 7.07 10.14
C ASP A 87 8.59 8.42 9.39
N TYR A 88 7.74 8.66 8.39
CA TYR A 88 7.71 9.96 7.69
C TYR A 88 7.25 11.10 8.59
N GLN A 89 6.26 10.87 9.44
CA GLN A 89 5.78 11.86 10.43
C GLN A 89 6.86 12.16 11.45
N ASP A 90 7.54 11.14 11.96
CA ASP A 90 8.66 11.29 12.89
C ASP A 90 9.83 12.04 12.25
N PHE A 91 10.12 11.79 10.97
CA PHE A 91 11.12 12.56 10.24
C PHE A 91 10.76 14.06 10.23
N LEU A 92 9.54 14.40 9.87
CA LEU A 92 9.10 15.80 9.86
C LEU A 92 9.20 16.42 11.24
N ARG A 93 8.69 15.76 12.27
CA ARG A 93 8.70 16.22 13.65
C ARG A 93 10.11 16.41 14.18
N GLN A 94 11.01 15.44 13.97
CA GLN A 94 12.39 15.47 14.50
C GLN A 94 13.26 16.53 13.82
N HIS A 95 12.91 16.93 12.57
CA HIS A 95 13.64 17.96 11.84
C HIS A 95 12.95 19.33 11.89
N GLU A 96 11.92 19.48 12.73
CA GLU A 96 11.13 20.73 12.86
C GLU A 96 10.57 21.20 11.51
N LEU A 97 10.12 20.24 10.68
CA LEU A 97 9.53 20.48 9.38
C LEU A 97 7.99 20.39 9.46
N PRO A 98 7.26 21.20 8.69
CA PRO A 98 5.80 21.18 8.74
C PRO A 98 5.24 19.88 8.17
N GLU A 99 4.33 19.24 8.90
CA GLU A 99 3.37 18.29 8.35
C GLU A 99 2.16 19.09 7.83
N TRP A 100 1.80 18.86 6.56
CA TRP A 100 0.73 19.62 5.93
C TRP A 100 -0.63 18.99 6.17
N ASP A 101 -1.59 19.82 6.52
CA ASP A 101 -2.99 19.41 6.57
C ASP A 101 -3.48 18.97 5.18
N ARG A 102 -4.47 18.09 5.16
CA ARG A 102 -5.03 17.55 3.92
C ARG A 102 -5.53 18.59 2.93
N ASP A 103 -5.86 19.80 3.40
CA ASP A 103 -6.37 20.92 2.61
C ASP A 103 -5.28 21.93 2.24
N HIS A 104 -4.02 21.64 2.55
CA HIS A 104 -2.89 22.46 2.16
C HIS A 104 -2.82 22.58 0.63
N PRO A 105 -2.63 23.80 0.06
CA PRO A 105 -2.69 24.03 -1.39
C PRO A 105 -1.79 23.11 -2.21
N ALA A 106 -0.57 22.81 -1.73
CA ALA A 106 0.34 21.86 -2.39
C ALA A 106 -0.23 20.45 -2.47
N LEU A 107 -0.93 19.97 -1.41
CA LEU A 107 -1.56 18.65 -1.41
C LEU A 107 -2.83 18.62 -2.25
N LEU A 108 -3.57 19.72 -2.34
CA LEU A 108 -4.71 19.84 -3.27
C LEU A 108 -4.22 19.73 -4.72
N CYS A 109 -3.15 20.45 -5.08
CA CYS A 109 -2.49 20.34 -6.39
C CYS A 109 -1.99 18.90 -6.64
N PHE A 110 -1.37 18.25 -5.65
CA PHE A 110 -0.92 16.86 -5.72
C PHE A 110 -2.07 15.91 -6.07
N LYS A 111 -3.19 16.01 -5.37
CA LYS A 111 -4.39 15.18 -5.58
C LYS A 111 -5.00 15.41 -6.97
N GLN A 112 -5.06 16.66 -7.43
CA GLN A 112 -5.57 17.01 -8.77
C GLN A 112 -4.73 16.41 -9.90
N ARG A 113 -3.41 16.32 -9.73
CA ARG A 113 -2.50 15.72 -10.72
C ARG A 113 -2.63 14.21 -10.82
N ARG A 114 -3.30 13.55 -9.87
CA ARG A 114 -3.46 12.09 -9.83
C ARG A 114 -2.14 11.33 -10.03
N ILE A 115 -1.11 11.76 -9.30
CA ILE A 115 0.25 11.23 -9.44
C ILE A 115 0.25 9.71 -9.29
N ALA A 116 0.74 9.01 -10.32
CA ALA A 116 0.71 7.56 -10.43
C ALA A 116 2.10 6.93 -10.64
N ASP A 117 3.12 7.76 -10.92
CA ASP A 117 4.48 7.30 -11.19
C ASP A 117 5.54 8.26 -10.63
N LEU A 118 6.78 7.79 -10.60
CA LEU A 118 7.90 8.54 -10.04
C LEU A 118 8.27 9.80 -10.86
N PRO A 119 8.22 9.81 -12.20
CA PRO A 119 8.43 11.03 -12.99
C PRO A 119 7.43 12.13 -12.65
N ALA A 120 6.13 11.81 -12.57
CA ALA A 120 5.08 12.77 -12.19
C ALA A 120 5.28 13.30 -10.75
N PHE A 121 5.68 12.41 -9.82
CA PHE A 121 6.01 12.80 -8.45
C PHE A 121 7.19 13.80 -8.41
N ARG A 122 8.26 13.51 -9.14
CA ARG A 122 9.44 14.41 -9.24
C ARG A 122 9.08 15.77 -9.85
N SER A 123 8.27 15.77 -10.90
CA SER A 123 7.79 17.00 -11.51
C SER A 123 7.02 17.85 -10.50
N TRP A 124 6.10 17.24 -9.74
CA TRP A 124 5.38 17.95 -8.70
C TRP A 124 6.31 18.50 -7.61
N VAL A 125 7.31 17.75 -7.15
CA VAL A 125 8.29 18.22 -6.17
C VAL A 125 9.06 19.44 -6.71
N GLN A 126 9.47 19.40 -7.98
CA GLN A 126 10.18 20.52 -8.60
C GLN A 126 9.32 21.79 -8.68
N ASP A 127 8.04 21.66 -9.03
CA ASP A 127 7.11 22.77 -9.09
C ASP A 127 6.86 23.37 -7.70
N MET A 128 6.70 22.51 -6.68
CA MET A 128 6.53 22.98 -5.30
C MET A 128 7.78 23.70 -4.77
N ARG A 129 8.97 23.23 -5.13
CA ARG A 129 10.22 23.94 -4.79
C ARG A 129 10.31 25.34 -5.39
N LYS A 130 9.79 25.51 -6.61
CA LYS A 130 9.74 26.84 -7.25
C LYS A 130 8.72 27.75 -6.60
N SER A 131 7.57 27.19 -6.21
CA SER A 131 6.46 27.95 -5.62
C SER A 131 6.67 28.26 -4.14
N MET A 132 7.45 27.45 -3.42
CA MET A 132 7.70 27.55 -1.98
C MET A 132 9.19 27.37 -1.70
N PRO A 133 10.05 28.34 -2.12
CA PRO A 133 11.50 28.22 -2.02
C PRO A 133 12.00 28.14 -0.56
N GLU A 134 11.23 28.63 0.40
CA GLU A 134 11.50 28.59 1.84
C GLU A 134 11.31 27.20 2.45
N ILE A 135 10.55 26.33 1.80
CA ILE A 135 10.27 24.98 2.30
C ILE A 135 11.38 24.01 1.85
N ARG A 136 11.94 23.28 2.82
CA ARG A 136 12.95 22.25 2.50
C ARG A 136 12.38 21.19 1.59
N GLN A 137 13.14 20.78 0.58
CA GLN A 137 12.71 19.73 -0.36
C GLN A 137 12.32 18.44 0.35
N SER A 138 13.02 18.06 1.43
CA SER A 138 12.69 16.89 2.23
C SER A 138 11.28 16.94 2.81
N ALA A 139 10.82 18.14 3.25
CA ALA A 139 9.46 18.34 3.72
C ALA A 139 8.42 18.16 2.59
N ILE A 140 8.71 18.69 1.40
CA ILE A 140 7.84 18.53 0.23
C ILE A 140 7.69 17.04 -0.12
N VAL A 141 8.82 16.32 -0.21
CA VAL A 141 8.82 14.88 -0.54
C VAL A 141 8.10 14.06 0.53
N ALA A 142 8.37 14.31 1.84
CA ALA A 142 7.73 13.60 2.93
C ALA A 142 6.21 13.82 2.94
N ASN A 143 5.73 15.03 2.77
CA ASN A 143 4.28 15.33 2.71
C ASN A 143 3.61 14.71 1.47
N GLY A 144 4.29 14.67 0.32
CA GLY A 144 3.81 13.95 -0.86
C GLY A 144 3.71 12.44 -0.62
N ALA A 145 4.72 11.84 0.02
CA ALA A 145 4.71 10.43 0.41
C ALA A 145 3.58 10.13 1.40
N LEU A 146 3.37 10.97 2.41
CA LEU A 146 2.26 10.86 3.37
C LEU A 146 0.89 10.92 2.68
N SER A 147 0.73 11.77 1.67
CA SER A 147 -0.52 11.81 0.89
C SER A 147 -0.81 10.51 0.15
N LEU A 148 0.22 9.87 -0.44
CA LEU A 148 0.10 8.55 -1.09
C LEU A 148 -0.16 7.44 -0.07
N LEU A 149 0.54 7.46 1.08
CA LEU A 149 0.35 6.49 2.17
C LEU A 149 -1.08 6.52 2.70
N ASN A 150 -1.61 7.71 2.98
CA ASN A 150 -2.99 7.88 3.42
C ASN A 150 -3.99 7.24 2.45
N LEU A 151 -3.82 7.48 1.14
CA LEU A 151 -4.68 6.89 0.12
C LEU A 151 -4.53 5.37 0.05
N THR A 152 -3.29 4.86 0.08
CA THR A 152 -3.01 3.43 -0.04
C THR A 152 -3.54 2.66 1.17
N ILE A 153 -3.33 3.16 2.38
CA ILE A 153 -3.84 2.59 3.63
C ILE A 153 -5.38 2.55 3.62
N TYR A 154 -6.03 3.61 3.12
CA TYR A 154 -7.48 3.64 2.96
C TYR A 154 -7.97 2.58 1.96
N LEU A 155 -7.30 2.43 0.80
CA LEU A 155 -7.66 1.42 -0.20
C LEU A 155 -7.49 0.01 0.35
N LEU A 156 -6.41 -0.27 1.09
CA LEU A 156 -6.20 -1.56 1.75
C LEU A 156 -7.26 -1.85 2.83
N LYS A 157 -7.68 -0.83 3.59
CA LYS A 157 -8.80 -0.96 4.53
C LYS A 157 -10.07 -1.37 3.80
N LYS A 158 -10.41 -0.72 2.68
CA LYS A 158 -11.59 -1.06 1.87
C LYS A 158 -11.47 -2.46 1.24
N GLN A 159 -10.29 -2.85 0.83
CA GLN A 159 -10.02 -4.21 0.33
C GLN A 159 -10.25 -5.25 1.42
N LEU A 160 -9.76 -5.03 2.65
CA LEU A 160 -9.99 -5.91 3.79
C LEU A 160 -11.47 -6.04 4.15
N GLU A 161 -12.21 -4.94 4.17
CA GLU A 161 -13.66 -4.95 4.43
C GLU A 161 -14.38 -5.84 3.40
N LYS A 162 -14.04 -5.72 2.10
CA LYS A 162 -14.61 -6.54 1.03
C LYS A 162 -14.21 -8.02 1.16
N GLN A 163 -12.94 -8.29 1.41
CA GLN A 163 -12.43 -9.66 1.58
C GLN A 163 -13.08 -10.36 2.77
N ALA A 164 -13.27 -9.67 3.91
CA ALA A 164 -13.93 -10.19 5.09
C ALA A 164 -15.39 -10.54 4.79
N ALA A 165 -16.15 -9.64 4.15
CA ALA A 165 -17.54 -9.89 3.79
C ALA A 165 -17.68 -11.11 2.86
N VAL A 166 -16.79 -11.27 1.88
CA VAL A 166 -16.79 -12.45 1.00
C VAL A 166 -16.45 -13.72 1.75
N PHE A 167 -15.47 -13.65 2.67
CA PHE A 167 -15.10 -14.81 3.51
C PHE A 167 -16.26 -15.27 4.41
N GLU A 168 -17.00 -14.33 5.00
CA GLU A 168 -18.16 -14.63 5.83
C GLU A 168 -19.30 -15.29 5.03
N GLN A 169 -19.53 -14.85 3.79
CA GLN A 169 -20.62 -15.35 2.95
C GLN A 169 -20.31 -16.70 2.29
N GLU A 170 -19.09 -16.88 1.77
CA GLU A 170 -18.71 -18.03 0.94
C GLU A 170 -17.87 -19.08 1.68
N GLY A 171 -17.43 -18.77 2.88
CA GLY A 171 -16.51 -19.61 3.64
C GLY A 171 -15.11 -19.71 3.03
N GLY A 172 -14.28 -20.58 3.58
CA GLY A 172 -12.92 -20.84 3.13
C GLY A 172 -12.81 -21.93 2.06
N PHE A 173 -11.56 -22.26 1.70
CA PHE A 173 -11.25 -23.32 0.73
C PHE A 173 -11.75 -24.70 1.19
N THR A 174 -11.65 -24.99 2.49
CA THR A 174 -12.04 -26.29 3.07
C THR A 174 -13.54 -26.54 2.92
N GLU A 175 -14.37 -25.54 3.22
CA GLU A 175 -15.83 -25.61 3.10
C GLU A 175 -16.25 -25.82 1.64
N ARG A 176 -15.63 -25.10 0.71
CA ARG A 176 -15.88 -25.27 -0.73
C ARG A 176 -15.46 -26.65 -1.23
N LEU A 177 -14.28 -27.12 -0.82
CA LEU A 177 -13.79 -28.45 -1.18
C LEU A 177 -14.75 -29.53 -0.70
N TYR A 178 -15.25 -29.40 0.53
CA TYR A 178 -16.24 -30.32 1.09
C TYR A 178 -17.55 -30.32 0.30
N ALA A 179 -18.07 -29.12 -0.02
CA ALA A 179 -19.30 -28.97 -0.81
C ALA A 179 -19.16 -29.58 -2.24
N VAL A 180 -18.02 -29.37 -2.91
CA VAL A 180 -17.75 -29.97 -4.23
C VAL A 180 -17.64 -31.48 -4.15
N ARG A 181 -17.02 -32.05 -3.10
CA ARG A 181 -16.93 -33.50 -2.89
C ARG A 181 -18.30 -34.13 -2.62
N GLN A 182 -19.15 -33.47 -1.85
CA GLN A 182 -20.51 -33.93 -1.60
C GLN A 182 -21.35 -33.97 -2.87
N LYS A 183 -21.33 -32.87 -3.69
CA LYS A 183 -22.03 -32.82 -4.98
C LYS A 183 -21.59 -33.92 -5.94
N LYS A 184 -20.30 -34.27 -5.99
CA LYS A 184 -19.80 -35.39 -6.81
C LYS A 184 -20.26 -36.75 -6.31
N ARG A 185 -20.40 -36.93 -5.00
CA ARG A 185 -20.89 -38.20 -4.41
C ARG A 185 -22.39 -38.40 -4.66
N SER A 186 -23.20 -37.35 -4.53
CA SER A 186 -24.64 -37.42 -4.77
C SER A 186 -25.05 -37.42 -6.25
N GLY A 187 -24.17 -36.98 -7.17
CA GLY A 187 -24.44 -37.03 -8.59
C GLY A 187 -23.99 -38.35 -9.30
N ASN A 188 -23.38 -39.27 -8.55
CA ASN A 188 -22.99 -40.62 -9.02
C ASN A 188 -23.93 -41.73 -8.49
N GLN A 189 -25.08 -41.38 -7.91
CA GLN A 189 -26.20 -42.27 -7.64
C GLN A 189 -27.34 -41.98 -8.65
#